data_b68d99ba85644a74d85ebce35754b4d2
#
_entry.id   b68d99ba85644a74d85ebce35754b4d2
#
_cell.length_a   1.000
_cell.length_b   1.000
_cell.length_c   1.000
_cell.angle_alpha   90.00
_cell.angle_beta   90.00
_cell.angle_gamma   90.00
#
_symmetry.space_group_name_H-M   'P 1'
#
loop_
_entity.id
_entity.type
_entity.pdbx_description
1 polymer ?
#
loop_
_entity_poly.entity_id
_entity_poly.type
_entity_poly.pdbx_seq_one_letter_code
_entity_poly.pdbx_strand_id
1 'polypeptide(L)' 'MTTIDARGLRCPMPTLKLARALRGAAAGEELTLLADDPLARVDVPHFCGEAGATLLGVEELQPTGWAFRVRA' A
#
# COMPACT_ATOMS: atom_id res chain seq x y z
N MET A 1 10.06 -10.11 -1.95
CA MET A 1 9.23 -8.89 -1.90
C MET A 1 7.98 -9.08 -2.74
N THR A 2 6.85 -8.65 -2.23
CA THR A 2 5.56 -8.80 -2.91
C THR A 2 5.10 -7.45 -3.44
N THR A 3 4.67 -7.41 -4.68
CA THR A 3 4.10 -6.20 -5.28
C THR A 3 2.61 -6.41 -5.53
N ILE A 4 1.80 -5.46 -5.04
CA ILE A 4 0.36 -5.47 -5.19
C ILE A 4 -0.01 -4.34 -6.14
N ASP A 5 -0.55 -4.67 -7.30
CA ASP A 5 -0.94 -3.66 -8.28
C ASP A 5 -2.41 -3.30 -8.08
N ALA A 6 -2.65 -2.11 -7.55
CA ALA A 6 -3.99 -1.59 -7.33
C ALA A 6 -4.26 -0.35 -8.19
N ARG A 7 -3.47 -0.16 -9.25
CA ARG A 7 -3.69 0.96 -10.16
C ARG A 7 -5.02 0.78 -10.88
N GLY A 8 -5.70 1.88 -11.11
CA GLY A 8 -7.04 1.87 -11.71
C GLY A 8 -8.16 1.63 -10.71
N LEU A 9 -7.85 1.31 -9.46
CA LEU A 9 -8.85 1.09 -8.43
C LEU A 9 -9.03 2.33 -7.58
N ARG A 10 -10.26 2.52 -7.08
CA ARG A 10 -10.62 3.65 -6.24
C ARG A 10 -10.66 3.24 -4.78
N CYS A 11 -10.45 4.22 -3.88
CA CYS A 11 -10.64 4.05 -2.46
C CYS A 11 -12.02 3.42 -2.18
N PRO A 12 -12.13 2.40 -1.32
CA PRO A 12 -11.08 1.88 -0.45
C PRO A 12 -10.33 0.66 -0.99
N MET A 13 -10.47 0.34 -2.27
CA MET A 13 -9.94 -0.91 -2.82
C MET A 13 -8.43 -1.08 -2.69
N PRO A 14 -7.59 -0.04 -2.94
CA PRO A 14 -6.15 -0.22 -2.76
C PRO A 14 -5.79 -0.63 -1.34
N THR A 15 -6.41 0.01 -0.34
CA THR A 15 -6.16 -0.31 1.06
C THR A 15 -6.65 -1.71 1.41
N LEU A 16 -7.80 -2.12 0.85
CA LEU A 16 -8.31 -3.47 1.09
C LEU A 16 -7.40 -4.54 0.50
N LYS A 17 -6.82 -4.29 -0.66
CA LYS A 17 -5.84 -5.21 -1.26
C LYS A 17 -4.59 -5.31 -0.40
N LEU A 18 -4.13 -4.18 0.11
CA LEU A 18 -2.97 -4.16 1.01
C LEU A 18 -3.28 -4.95 2.29
N ALA A 19 -4.46 -4.73 2.86
CA ALA A 19 -4.87 -5.42 4.09
C ALA A 19 -4.86 -6.94 3.89
N ARG A 20 -5.37 -7.39 2.75
CA ARG A 20 -5.40 -8.82 2.44
C ARG A 20 -3.99 -9.39 2.30
N ALA A 21 -3.11 -8.67 1.64
CA ALA A 21 -1.73 -9.11 1.46
C ALA A 21 -0.98 -9.16 2.80
N LEU A 22 -1.24 -8.18 3.68
CA LEU A 22 -0.60 -8.15 4.99
C LEU A 22 -1.02 -9.34 5.86
N ARG A 23 -2.27 -9.80 5.72
CA ARG A 23 -2.72 -10.97 6.49
C ARG A 23 -1.97 -12.24 6.14
N GLY A 24 -1.47 -12.34 4.90
CA GLY A 24 -0.69 -13.50 4.47
C GLY A 24 0.80 -13.31 4.55
N ALA A 25 1.27 -12.14 4.97
CA ALA A 25 2.70 -11.83 4.98
C ALA A 25 3.36 -12.31 6.27
N ALA A 26 4.64 -12.70 6.15
CA ALA A 26 5.45 -13.00 7.32
C ALA A 26 5.84 -11.71 8.03
N ALA A 27 6.10 -11.81 9.33
CA ALA A 27 6.54 -10.66 10.12
C ALA A 27 7.84 -10.11 9.54
N GLY A 28 7.88 -8.80 9.29
CA GLY A 28 9.04 -8.13 8.72
C GLY A 28 9.12 -8.18 7.20
N GLU A 29 8.19 -8.86 6.55
CA GLU A 29 8.18 -8.92 5.08
C GLU A 29 7.82 -7.56 4.48
N GLU A 30 8.53 -7.19 3.42
CA GLU A 30 8.25 -5.94 2.71
C GLU A 30 7.29 -6.17 1.55
N LEU A 31 6.34 -5.25 1.42
CA LEU A 31 5.32 -5.26 0.38
C LEU A 31 5.34 -3.90 -0.31
N THR A 32 5.10 -3.91 -1.62
CA THR A 32 4.95 -2.67 -2.38
C THR A 32 3.55 -2.59 -2.95
N LEU A 33 2.83 -1.54 -2.64
CA LEU A 33 1.49 -1.29 -3.17
C LEU A 33 1.58 -0.19 -4.22
N LEU A 34 1.09 -0.47 -5.42
CA LEU A 34 0.99 0.51 -6.49
C LEU A 34 -0.45 1.00 -6.53
N ALA A 35 -0.66 2.31 -6.46
CA ALA A 35 -1.99 2.90 -6.51
C ALA A 35 -1.93 4.27 -7.18
N ASP A 36 -3.01 4.63 -7.87
CA ASP A 36 -3.08 5.93 -8.56
C ASP A 36 -4.27 6.78 -8.13
N ASP A 37 -5.08 6.32 -7.18
CA ASP A 37 -6.12 7.14 -6.58
C ASP A 37 -5.46 8.09 -5.56
N PRO A 38 -5.64 9.43 -5.70
CA PRO A 38 -5.05 10.38 -4.74
C PRO A 38 -5.42 10.10 -3.29
N LEU A 39 -6.59 9.51 -3.02
CA LEU A 39 -7.00 9.18 -1.66
C LEU A 39 -6.12 8.11 -1.03
N ALA A 40 -5.41 7.31 -1.83
CA ALA A 40 -4.47 6.34 -1.29
C ALA A 40 -3.36 7.00 -0.48
N ARG A 41 -2.98 8.23 -0.82
CA ARG A 41 -1.96 8.97 -0.07
C ARG A 41 -2.37 9.27 1.36
N VAL A 42 -3.67 9.32 1.61
CA VAL A 42 -4.21 9.53 2.96
C VAL A 42 -4.54 8.19 3.60
N ASP A 43 -5.22 7.32 2.85
CA ASP A 43 -5.74 6.06 3.39
C ASP A 43 -4.65 5.05 3.74
N VAL A 44 -3.61 4.94 2.90
CA VAL A 44 -2.56 3.93 3.13
C VAL A 44 -1.76 4.23 4.40
N PRO A 45 -1.25 5.46 4.62
CA PRO A 45 -0.56 5.76 5.88
C PRO A 45 -1.45 5.54 7.11
N HIS A 46 -2.71 5.95 7.01
CA HIS A 46 -3.66 5.78 8.11
C HIS A 46 -3.87 4.30 8.43
N PHE A 47 -4.11 3.50 7.39
CA PHE A 47 -4.29 2.05 7.55
C PHE A 47 -3.06 1.39 8.16
N CYS A 48 -1.85 1.75 7.70
CA CYS A 48 -0.62 1.17 8.23
C CYS A 48 -0.50 1.45 9.72
N GLY A 49 -0.84 2.67 10.16
CA GLY A 49 -0.81 3.02 11.57
C GLY A 49 -1.76 2.16 12.39
N GLU A 50 -2.97 1.92 11.88
CA GLU A 50 -3.97 1.11 12.58
C GLU A 50 -3.62 -0.37 12.59
N ALA A 51 -3.02 -0.86 11.52
CA ALA A 51 -2.71 -2.28 11.36
C ALA A 51 -1.40 -2.68 12.05
N GLY A 52 -0.64 -1.72 12.55
CA GLY A 52 0.67 -2.01 13.13
C GLY A 52 1.74 -2.29 12.08
N ALA A 53 1.50 -1.93 10.83
CA ALA A 53 2.48 -2.05 9.76
C ALA A 53 3.28 -0.76 9.66
N THR A 54 4.50 -0.85 9.12
CA THR A 54 5.38 0.30 8.98
C THR A 54 5.39 0.77 7.52
N LEU A 55 5.02 2.02 7.30
CA LEU A 55 5.18 2.64 5.98
C LEU A 55 6.62 3.08 5.83
N LEU A 56 7.37 2.40 4.96
CA LEU A 56 8.80 2.67 4.79
C LEU A 56 9.06 3.85 3.88
N GLY A 57 8.19 4.09 2.91
CA GLY A 57 8.35 5.19 1.99
C GLY A 57 7.26 5.22 0.93
N VAL A 58 7.18 6.37 0.27
CA VAL A 58 6.24 6.59 -0.84
C VAL A 58 7.04 7.17 -1.99
N GLU A 59 6.92 6.56 -3.16
CA GLU A 59 7.60 7.01 -4.36
C GLU A 59 6.57 7.38 -5.41
N GLU A 60 6.73 8.55 -6.00
CA GLU A 60 5.83 9.01 -7.06
C GLU A 60 6.16 8.28 -8.36
N LEU A 61 5.12 7.82 -9.06
CA LEU A 61 5.25 7.08 -10.31
C LEU A 61 4.91 7.98 -11.50
N GLN A 62 5.55 7.70 -12.63
CA GLN A 62 5.25 8.39 -13.88
C GLN A 62 4.37 7.49 -14.74
N PRO A 63 3.36 8.02 -15.43
CA PRO A 63 2.92 9.44 -15.42
C PRO A 63 2.03 9.78 -14.23
N THR A 64 1.48 8.78 -13.50
CA THR A 64 0.62 9.02 -12.33
C THR A 64 0.78 7.89 -11.34
N GLY A 65 0.44 8.19 -10.08
CA GLY A 65 0.37 7.17 -9.04
C GLY A 65 1.55 7.17 -8.10
N TRP A 66 1.50 6.22 -7.18
CA TRP A 66 2.50 6.10 -6.12
C TRP A 66 2.79 4.65 -5.83
N ALA A 67 4.04 4.38 -5.42
CA ALA A 67 4.43 3.10 -4.87
C ALA A 67 4.63 3.29 -3.36
N PHE A 68 3.86 2.56 -2.57
CA PHE A 68 3.94 2.60 -1.11
C PHE A 68 4.70 1.36 -0.66
N ARG A 69 5.86 1.55 -0.03
CA ARG A 69 6.62 0.44 0.53
C ARG A 69 6.24 0.25 1.98
N VAL A 70 5.81 -0.95 2.31
CA VAL A 70 5.25 -1.27 3.62
C VAL A 70 5.94 -2.50 4.19
N ARG A 71 6.24 -2.47 5.49
CA ARG A 71 6.76 -3.64 6.21
C ARG A 71 5.67 -4.20 7.12
N ALA A 72 5.45 -5.49 6.98
CA ALA A 72 4.47 -6.20 7.80
C ALA A 72 4.92 -6.33 9.27
#